data_506102bea1f7fa13203e737a58d6d8b3
#
_entry.id   506102bea1f7fa13203e737a58d6d8b3
#
_cell.length_a   1.000
_cell.length_b   1.000
_cell.length_c   1.000
_cell.angle_alpha   90.00
_cell.angle_beta   90.00
_cell.angle_gamma   90.00
#
_symmetry.space_group_name_H-M   'P 1'
#
loop_
_entity.id
_entity.type
_entity.pdbx_description
1 polymer ?
#
loop_
_entity_poly.entity_id
_entity_poly.type
_entity_poly.pdbx_seq_one_letter_code
_entity_poly.pdbx_strand_id
1 'polypeptide(L)'
;LVARLEDYLRTEHPAVHIDQEHEIPRWVVDRLFDMGVLGMTISKEFGGQGMGITSYNRVLETIGKYCGSTAVMVSAHQSIGCKAVMLFGSPDQKSKWLPHLAKDWLSAFCLSEPNVGCDAGGQETRCEKTEDGEFYILNGEKKWATSGALSGMFTVMCKQKMADNKEKVTALVC
;
A
#
# COMPACT_ATOMS: atom_id res chain seq x y z
N LEU A 1 2.18 -15.16 16.31
CA LEU A 1 1.59 -13.92 15.82
C LEU A 1 0.08 -13.91 16.03
N VAL A 2 -0.69 -14.87 15.46
CA VAL A 2 -2.17 -14.84 15.46
C VAL A 2 -2.75 -14.72 16.88
N ALA A 3 -2.33 -15.55 17.84
CA ALA A 3 -2.86 -15.49 19.20
C ALA A 3 -2.63 -14.13 19.90
N ARG A 4 -1.42 -13.55 19.72
CA ARG A 4 -1.12 -12.20 20.24
C ARG A 4 -1.94 -11.11 19.56
N LEU A 5 -2.16 -11.24 18.24
CA LEU A 5 -2.99 -10.33 17.49
C LEU A 5 -4.44 -10.41 17.92
N GLU A 6 -4.98 -11.62 18.09
CA GLU A 6 -6.37 -11.83 18.50
C GLU A 6 -6.63 -11.27 19.90
N ASP A 7 -5.68 -11.42 20.82
CA ASP A 7 -5.76 -10.83 22.16
C ASP A 7 -5.80 -9.29 22.09
N TYR A 8 -4.90 -8.67 21.34
CA TYR A 8 -4.91 -7.22 21.07
C TYR A 8 -6.24 -6.74 20.47
N LEU A 9 -6.73 -7.43 19.44
CA LEU A 9 -7.98 -7.05 18.75
C LEU A 9 -9.19 -7.13 19.67
N ARG A 10 -9.20 -8.08 20.60
CA ARG A 10 -10.26 -8.28 21.57
C ARG A 10 -10.25 -7.29 22.73
N THR A 11 -9.06 -6.86 23.18
CA THR A 11 -8.91 -6.15 24.46
C THR A 11 -8.55 -4.67 24.31
N GLU A 12 -7.83 -4.31 23.26
CA GLU A 12 -7.26 -2.96 23.12
C GLU A 12 -7.70 -2.24 21.84
N HIS A 13 -8.07 -3.00 20.78
CA HIS A 13 -8.35 -2.41 19.46
C HIS A 13 -9.66 -1.62 19.46
N PRO A 14 -9.66 -0.34 19.05
CA PRO A 14 -10.81 0.56 19.18
C PRO A 14 -11.79 0.44 18.00
N ALA A 15 -12.29 -0.77 17.69
CA ALA A 15 -13.09 -1.03 16.49
C ALA A 15 -14.34 -0.15 16.39
N VAL A 16 -15.04 0.07 17.51
CA VAL A 16 -16.25 0.92 17.56
C VAL A 16 -15.90 2.39 17.32
N HIS A 17 -14.81 2.88 17.92
CA HIS A 17 -14.32 4.23 17.71
C HIS A 17 -13.91 4.48 16.25
N ILE A 18 -13.21 3.53 15.63
CA ILE A 18 -12.83 3.58 14.20
C ILE A 18 -14.06 3.69 13.30
N ASP A 19 -15.14 2.95 13.62
CA ASP A 19 -16.39 2.99 12.87
C ASP A 19 -17.11 4.34 13.03
N GLN A 20 -17.14 4.89 14.24
CA GLN A 20 -17.80 6.15 14.55
C GLN A 20 -17.08 7.37 13.98
N GLU A 21 -15.75 7.42 14.13
CA GLU A 21 -14.93 8.56 13.67
C GLU A 21 -14.49 8.44 12.20
N HIS A 22 -14.75 7.28 11.56
CA HIS A 22 -14.33 7.00 10.17
C HIS A 22 -12.81 7.14 9.95
N GLU A 23 -12.02 6.93 10.98
CA GLU A 23 -10.57 7.09 10.97
C GLU A 23 -9.88 5.98 11.78
N ILE A 24 -8.78 5.44 11.24
CA ILE A 24 -7.89 4.53 11.98
C ILE A 24 -6.81 5.37 12.64
N PRO A 25 -6.77 5.46 13.99
CA PRO A 25 -5.77 6.26 14.70
C PRO A 25 -4.35 5.79 14.40
N ARG A 26 -3.41 6.72 14.32
CA ARG A 26 -2.00 6.41 14.01
C ARG A 26 -1.39 5.38 14.96
N TRP A 27 -1.71 5.43 16.24
CA TRP A 27 -1.20 4.47 17.22
C TRP A 27 -1.63 3.01 16.94
N VAL A 28 -2.79 2.80 16.30
CA VAL A 28 -3.23 1.46 15.83
C VAL A 28 -2.31 0.96 14.73
N VAL A 29 -1.94 1.83 13.79
CA VAL A 29 -1.00 1.51 12.71
C VAL A 29 0.36 1.16 13.29
N ASP A 30 0.86 2.00 14.20
CA ASP A 30 2.16 1.77 14.87
C ASP A 30 2.17 0.43 15.63
N ARG A 31 1.08 0.13 16.34
CA ARG A 31 0.93 -1.15 17.05
C ARG A 31 0.97 -2.36 16.11
N LEU A 32 0.36 -2.25 14.94
CA LEU A 32 0.38 -3.31 13.94
C LEU A 32 1.78 -3.48 13.30
N PHE A 33 2.55 -2.41 13.14
CA PHE A 33 3.96 -2.49 12.76
C PHE A 33 4.79 -3.18 13.86
N ASP A 34 4.68 -2.78 15.12
CA ASP A 34 5.38 -3.38 16.25
C ASP A 34 5.08 -4.89 16.41
N MET A 35 3.89 -5.30 16.06
CA MET A 35 3.50 -6.70 16.03
C MET A 35 4.02 -7.46 14.82
N GLY A 36 4.57 -6.76 13.81
CA GLY A 36 5.06 -7.31 12.56
C GLY A 36 3.95 -7.68 11.58
N VAL A 37 2.71 -7.24 11.82
CA VAL A 37 1.55 -7.51 10.94
C VAL A 37 1.72 -6.81 9.60
N LEU A 38 2.12 -5.54 9.61
CA LEU A 38 2.29 -4.74 8.39
C LEU A 38 3.55 -5.10 7.58
N GLY A 39 4.49 -5.83 8.14
CA GLY A 39 5.67 -6.36 7.43
C GLY A 39 5.58 -7.84 7.06
N MET A 40 4.43 -8.51 7.26
CA MET A 40 4.38 -9.97 7.25
C MET A 40 4.73 -10.62 5.90
N THR A 41 4.41 -10.01 4.76
CA THR A 41 4.71 -10.58 3.43
C THR A 41 6.05 -10.14 2.86
N ILE A 42 6.66 -9.09 3.41
CA ILE A 42 7.97 -8.60 3.00
C ILE A 42 9.04 -9.57 3.48
N SER A 43 10.06 -9.81 2.64
CA SER A 43 11.12 -10.76 2.98
C SER A 43 11.95 -10.32 4.19
N LYS A 44 12.56 -11.29 4.87
CA LYS A 44 13.36 -11.04 6.08
C LYS A 44 14.58 -10.17 5.82
N GLU A 45 15.16 -10.22 4.63
CA GLU A 45 16.31 -9.38 4.21
C GLU A 45 15.97 -7.88 4.25
N PHE A 46 14.69 -7.50 4.06
CA PHE A 46 14.21 -6.12 4.17
C PHE A 46 13.51 -5.83 5.50
N GLY A 47 13.66 -6.71 6.49
CA GLY A 47 13.12 -6.52 7.84
C GLY A 47 11.67 -6.96 8.03
N GLY A 48 11.08 -7.64 7.05
CA GLY A 48 9.75 -8.24 7.14
C GLY A 48 9.75 -9.64 7.78
N GLN A 49 8.61 -10.32 7.74
CA GLN A 49 8.43 -11.66 8.31
C GLN A 49 8.65 -12.78 7.30
N GLY A 50 8.58 -12.50 6.00
CA GLY A 50 8.71 -13.48 4.92
C GLY A 50 7.57 -14.52 4.90
N MET A 51 6.38 -14.15 5.34
CA MET A 51 5.24 -15.08 5.40
C MET A 51 4.60 -15.30 4.03
N GLY A 52 4.18 -16.54 3.77
CA GLY A 52 3.43 -16.90 2.59
C GLY A 52 1.95 -16.50 2.66
N ILE A 53 1.26 -16.66 1.52
CA ILE A 53 -0.14 -16.22 1.33
C ILE A 53 -1.13 -16.87 2.32
N THR A 54 -0.94 -18.12 2.69
CA THR A 54 -1.79 -18.82 3.66
C THR A 54 -1.75 -18.16 5.03
N SER A 55 -0.54 -17.82 5.51
CA SER A 55 -0.36 -17.11 6.79
C SER A 55 -0.94 -15.71 6.74
N TYR A 56 -0.74 -15.00 5.63
CA TYR A 56 -1.34 -13.69 5.37
C TYR A 56 -2.87 -13.74 5.46
N ASN A 57 -3.52 -14.67 4.77
CA ASN A 57 -4.98 -14.80 4.79
C ASN A 57 -5.51 -15.16 6.18
N ARG A 58 -4.77 -15.98 6.94
CA ARG A 58 -5.15 -16.30 8.33
C ARG A 58 -5.10 -15.09 9.25
N VAL A 59 -4.13 -14.21 9.07
CA VAL A 59 -4.03 -12.94 9.82
C VAL A 59 -5.19 -12.01 9.42
N LEU A 60 -5.47 -11.86 8.13
CA LEU A 60 -6.61 -11.05 7.66
C LEU A 60 -7.96 -11.57 8.16
N GLU A 61 -8.18 -12.88 8.13
CA GLU A 61 -9.39 -13.49 8.70
C GLU A 61 -9.54 -13.11 10.18
N THR A 62 -8.44 -13.17 10.93
CA THR A 62 -8.45 -12.82 12.35
C THR A 62 -8.82 -11.34 12.56
N ILE A 63 -8.21 -10.41 11.80
CA ILE A 63 -8.52 -8.99 11.91
C ILE A 63 -9.97 -8.69 11.50
N GLY A 64 -10.42 -9.30 10.40
CA GLY A 64 -11.76 -9.09 9.85
C GLY A 64 -12.91 -9.49 10.78
N LYS A 65 -12.68 -10.41 11.73
CA LYS A 65 -13.66 -10.74 12.77
C LYS A 65 -13.95 -9.58 13.73
N TYR A 66 -13.00 -8.67 13.90
CA TYR A 66 -13.09 -7.57 14.86
C TYR A 66 -13.28 -6.21 14.19
N CYS A 67 -12.59 -5.95 13.09
CA CYS A 67 -12.65 -4.66 12.40
C CYS A 67 -12.38 -4.82 10.89
N GLY A 68 -13.41 -4.61 10.07
CA GLY A 68 -13.31 -4.66 8.61
C GLY A 68 -12.41 -3.56 8.05
N SER A 69 -12.50 -2.33 8.57
CA SER A 69 -11.68 -1.19 8.13
C SER A 69 -10.18 -1.46 8.33
N THR A 70 -9.80 -2.00 9.50
CA THR A 70 -8.41 -2.36 9.78
C THR A 70 -7.95 -3.52 8.89
N ALA A 71 -8.80 -4.52 8.64
CA ALA A 71 -8.48 -5.60 7.72
C ALA A 71 -8.22 -5.10 6.29
N VAL A 72 -9.04 -4.18 5.80
CA VAL A 72 -8.86 -3.54 4.48
C VAL A 72 -7.57 -2.74 4.42
N MET A 73 -7.26 -1.95 5.43
CA MET A 73 -6.00 -1.18 5.51
C MET A 73 -4.79 -2.11 5.45
N VAL A 74 -4.75 -3.16 6.27
CA VAL A 74 -3.67 -4.17 6.27
C VAL A 74 -3.58 -4.88 4.93
N SER A 75 -4.72 -5.25 4.35
CA SER A 75 -4.77 -5.90 3.04
C SER A 75 -4.24 -5.00 1.94
N ALA A 76 -4.70 -3.76 1.83
CA ALA A 76 -4.25 -2.83 0.80
C ALA A 76 -2.75 -2.57 0.87
N HIS A 77 -2.21 -2.38 2.07
CA HIS A 77 -0.77 -2.23 2.27
C HIS A 77 0.02 -3.45 1.78
N GLN A 78 -0.36 -4.66 2.21
CA GLN A 78 0.37 -5.89 1.92
C GLN A 78 0.18 -6.43 0.50
N SER A 79 -1.05 -6.33 -0.06
CA SER A 79 -1.40 -7.01 -1.32
C SER A 79 -1.16 -6.16 -2.57
N ILE A 80 -1.43 -4.86 -2.53
CA ILE A 80 -1.28 -3.97 -3.69
C ILE A 80 -0.19 -2.92 -3.50
N GLY A 81 -0.06 -2.36 -2.30
CA GLY A 81 0.96 -1.36 -2.00
C GLY A 81 2.38 -1.94 -2.06
N CYS A 82 2.71 -2.86 -1.16
CA CYS A 82 4.04 -3.47 -1.10
C CYS A 82 4.36 -4.34 -2.33
N LYS A 83 3.38 -5.05 -2.87
CA LYS A 83 3.56 -5.98 -4.00
C LYS A 83 4.09 -5.30 -5.26
N ALA A 84 3.72 -4.06 -5.53
CA ALA A 84 4.24 -3.32 -6.67
C ALA A 84 5.77 -3.28 -6.65
N VAL A 85 6.35 -2.88 -5.52
CA VAL A 85 7.81 -2.84 -5.35
C VAL A 85 8.41 -4.24 -5.23
N MET A 86 7.78 -5.15 -4.48
CA MET A 86 8.28 -6.52 -4.30
C MET A 86 8.43 -7.28 -5.61
N LEU A 87 7.48 -7.14 -6.54
CA LEU A 87 7.46 -7.89 -7.80
C LEU A 87 8.22 -7.20 -8.93
N PHE A 88 8.10 -5.88 -9.03
CA PHE A 88 8.53 -5.12 -10.21
C PHE A 88 9.63 -4.11 -9.91
N GLY A 89 9.92 -3.81 -8.63
CA GLY A 89 10.98 -2.89 -8.26
C GLY A 89 12.37 -3.40 -8.63
N SER A 90 13.25 -2.47 -9.03
CA SER A 90 14.68 -2.76 -9.17
C SER A 90 15.30 -3.12 -7.81
N PRO A 91 16.52 -3.71 -7.77
CA PRO A 91 17.22 -3.96 -6.51
C PRO A 91 17.35 -2.70 -5.64
N ASP A 92 17.67 -1.56 -6.26
CA ASP A 92 17.80 -0.26 -5.55
C ASP A 92 16.47 0.21 -4.99
N GLN A 93 15.38 0.10 -5.76
CA GLN A 93 14.05 0.44 -5.29
C GLN A 93 13.60 -0.48 -4.13
N LYS A 94 13.88 -1.77 -4.20
CA LYS A 94 13.58 -2.71 -3.12
C LYS A 94 14.35 -2.36 -1.85
N SER A 95 15.64 -2.10 -1.98
CA SER A 95 16.52 -1.73 -0.87
C SER A 95 16.11 -0.38 -0.24
N LYS A 96 15.62 0.55 -1.05
CA LYS A 96 15.15 1.87 -0.59
C LYS A 96 13.82 1.79 0.14
N TRP A 97 12.83 1.10 -0.43
CA TRP A 97 11.44 1.22 0.03
C TRP A 97 11.00 0.11 0.98
N LEU A 98 11.39 -1.16 0.74
CA LEU A 98 10.86 -2.28 1.50
C LEU A 98 11.21 -2.25 3.00
N PRO A 99 12.38 -1.77 3.45
CA PRO A 99 12.64 -1.64 4.89
C PRO A 99 11.67 -0.70 5.62
N HIS A 100 11.29 0.41 4.99
CA HIS A 100 10.30 1.34 5.52
C HIS A 100 8.90 0.71 5.51
N LEU A 101 8.51 0.08 4.41
CA LEU A 101 7.22 -0.58 4.29
C LEU A 101 7.05 -1.76 5.27
N ALA A 102 8.15 -2.33 5.74
CA ALA A 102 8.12 -3.38 6.75
C ALA A 102 7.93 -2.87 8.19
N LYS A 103 8.22 -1.58 8.47
CA LYS A 103 8.40 -1.09 9.85
C LYS A 103 7.59 0.15 10.23
N ASP A 104 7.45 1.13 9.34
CA ASP A 104 6.96 2.46 9.72
C ASP A 104 6.13 3.19 8.66
N TRP A 105 6.20 2.79 7.38
CA TRP A 105 5.45 3.43 6.29
C TRP A 105 4.33 2.55 5.77
N LEU A 106 3.13 3.09 5.76
CA LEU A 106 2.07 2.52 4.92
C LEU A 106 2.33 2.83 3.45
N SER A 107 1.77 2.01 2.59
CA SER A 107 1.76 2.23 1.15
C SER A 107 0.34 2.39 0.63
N ALA A 108 0.15 3.29 -0.32
CA ALA A 108 -1.08 3.47 -1.06
C ALA A 108 -0.90 3.08 -2.53
N PHE A 109 -1.95 2.53 -3.13
CA PHE A 109 -2.01 2.22 -4.55
C PHE A 109 -3.05 3.12 -5.23
N CYS A 110 -2.61 3.95 -6.16
CA CYS A 110 -3.40 4.99 -6.80
C CYS A 110 -3.70 4.60 -8.25
N LEU A 111 -4.86 3.98 -8.48
CA LEU A 111 -5.32 3.55 -9.80
C LEU A 111 -6.53 4.36 -10.26
N SER A 112 -7.63 4.33 -9.47
CA SER A 112 -8.91 4.92 -9.84
C SER A 112 -8.85 6.44 -9.98
N GLU A 113 -9.59 6.97 -10.94
CA GLU A 113 -9.72 8.40 -11.21
C GLU A 113 -11.20 8.82 -11.22
N PRO A 114 -11.52 10.10 -11.22
CA PRO A 114 -12.92 10.55 -11.28
C PRO A 114 -13.72 9.91 -12.40
N ASN A 115 -13.13 9.76 -13.58
CA ASN A 115 -13.77 9.23 -14.79
C ASN A 115 -13.33 7.79 -15.13
N VAL A 116 -12.42 7.19 -14.34
CA VAL A 116 -11.78 5.90 -14.65
C VAL A 116 -11.89 4.94 -13.47
N GLY A 117 -12.73 3.92 -13.63
CA GLY A 117 -12.89 2.83 -12.70
C GLY A 117 -12.48 1.49 -13.34
N CYS A 118 -13.44 0.77 -13.92
CA CYS A 118 -13.20 -0.54 -14.53
C CYS A 118 -12.32 -0.46 -15.78
N ASP A 119 -12.40 0.61 -16.55
CA ASP A 119 -11.49 0.87 -17.69
C ASP A 119 -10.15 1.44 -17.21
N ALA A 120 -9.34 0.62 -16.56
CA ALA A 120 -8.03 1.03 -16.09
C ALA A 120 -7.06 1.47 -17.21
N GLY A 121 -7.30 1.06 -18.46
CA GLY A 121 -6.55 1.53 -19.64
C GLY A 121 -6.88 2.94 -20.07
N GLY A 122 -8.07 3.43 -19.69
CA GLY A 122 -8.55 4.78 -19.98
C GLY A 122 -7.97 5.90 -19.13
N GLN A 123 -6.97 5.63 -18.27
CA GLN A 123 -6.41 6.60 -17.32
C GLN A 123 -6.08 7.95 -17.96
N GLU A 124 -6.38 9.02 -17.22
CA GLU A 124 -6.13 10.42 -17.60
C GLU A 124 -4.85 10.97 -16.96
N THR A 125 -4.44 10.44 -15.80
CA THR A 125 -3.16 10.80 -15.15
C THR A 125 -2.00 10.49 -16.09
N ARG A 126 -1.10 11.48 -16.25
CA ARG A 126 0.06 11.38 -17.14
C ARG A 126 1.35 11.72 -16.42
N CYS A 127 2.44 11.11 -16.87
CA CYS A 127 3.77 11.49 -16.46
C CYS A 127 4.65 11.81 -17.67
N GLU A 128 5.49 12.81 -17.50
CA GLU A 128 6.49 13.25 -18.48
C GLU A 128 7.86 13.33 -17.81
N LYS A 129 8.89 12.88 -18.50
CA LYS A 129 10.25 12.99 -18.02
C LYS A 129 10.73 14.43 -18.18
N THR A 130 11.45 14.95 -17.18
CA THR A 130 12.12 16.27 -17.31
C THR A 130 13.17 16.25 -18.43
N GLU A 131 13.54 17.43 -18.93
CA GLU A 131 14.53 17.55 -20.04
C GLU A 131 15.89 16.95 -19.68
N ASP A 132 16.33 17.08 -18.41
CA ASP A 132 17.56 16.48 -17.89
C ASP A 132 17.42 14.95 -17.66
N GLY A 133 16.19 14.43 -17.70
CA GLY A 133 15.90 13.03 -17.51
C GLY A 133 15.99 12.51 -16.06
N GLU A 134 16.16 13.39 -15.09
CA GLU A 134 16.36 12.99 -13.68
C GLU A 134 15.04 12.79 -12.94
N PHE A 135 13.96 13.49 -13.35
CA PHE A 135 12.66 13.46 -12.68
C PHE A 135 11.52 13.14 -13.63
N TYR A 136 10.36 12.86 -13.04
CA TYR A 136 9.08 12.80 -13.73
C TYR A 136 8.14 13.87 -13.18
N ILE A 137 7.49 14.59 -14.08
CA ILE A 137 6.37 15.48 -13.77
C ILE A 137 5.10 14.64 -13.87
N LEU A 138 4.37 14.50 -12.77
CA LEU A 138 3.15 13.72 -12.70
C LEU A 138 1.95 14.67 -12.57
N ASN A 139 0.99 14.56 -13.50
CA ASN A 139 -0.23 15.37 -13.53
C ASN A 139 -1.46 14.48 -13.62
N GLY A 140 -2.45 14.74 -12.77
CA GLY A 140 -3.72 14.03 -12.74
C GLY A 140 -4.36 14.00 -11.36
N GLU A 141 -5.48 13.31 -11.26
CA GLU A 141 -6.25 13.15 -10.02
C GLU A 141 -6.55 11.69 -9.80
N LYS A 142 -6.32 11.19 -8.59
CA LYS A 142 -6.65 9.83 -8.16
C LYS A 142 -7.71 9.85 -7.07
N LYS A 143 -8.60 8.84 -7.06
CA LYS A 143 -9.62 8.65 -6.03
C LYS A 143 -9.48 7.30 -5.35
N TRP A 144 -10.02 7.23 -4.14
CA TRP A 144 -10.16 5.98 -3.37
C TRP A 144 -8.83 5.28 -3.06
N ALA A 145 -7.75 6.07 -2.91
CA ALA A 145 -6.46 5.54 -2.48
C ALA A 145 -6.51 5.17 -0.99
N THR A 146 -6.73 3.88 -0.70
CA THR A 146 -6.74 3.37 0.68
C THR A 146 -5.46 3.78 1.39
N SER A 147 -5.59 4.31 2.59
CA SER A 147 -4.49 4.83 3.41
C SER A 147 -3.76 6.04 2.83
N GLY A 148 -4.29 6.74 1.82
CA GLY A 148 -3.59 7.85 1.16
C GLY A 148 -3.11 8.95 2.11
N ALA A 149 -3.90 9.31 3.13
CA ALA A 149 -3.51 10.33 4.11
C ALA A 149 -2.42 9.86 5.11
N LEU A 150 -2.20 8.55 5.24
CA LEU A 150 -1.29 7.94 6.22
C LEU A 150 -0.04 7.35 5.57
N SER A 151 0.00 7.27 4.24
CA SER A 151 1.05 6.55 3.51
C SER A 151 2.31 7.38 3.33
N GLY A 152 3.46 6.73 3.53
CA GLY A 152 4.78 7.29 3.21
C GLY A 152 5.26 6.94 1.80
N MET A 153 4.56 6.03 1.11
CA MET A 153 4.89 5.63 -0.26
C MET A 153 3.62 5.46 -1.09
N PHE A 154 3.66 5.92 -2.33
CA PHE A 154 2.56 5.80 -3.28
C PHE A 154 3.02 5.06 -4.54
N THR A 155 2.26 4.07 -4.98
CA THR A 155 2.35 3.54 -6.33
C THR A 155 1.27 4.17 -7.18
N VAL A 156 1.66 5.07 -8.09
CA VAL A 156 0.74 5.84 -8.93
C VAL A 156 0.74 5.29 -10.34
N MET A 157 -0.40 4.75 -10.77
CA MET A 157 -0.61 4.31 -12.15
C MET A 157 -0.88 5.54 -13.03
N CYS A 158 -0.18 5.67 -14.15
CA CYS A 158 -0.29 6.80 -15.06
C CYS A 158 0.03 6.39 -16.49
N LYS A 159 -0.24 7.27 -17.46
CA LYS A 159 0.21 7.11 -18.84
C LYS A 159 1.50 7.87 -19.07
N GLN A 160 2.41 7.25 -19.78
CA GLN A 160 3.64 7.86 -20.28
C GLN A 160 3.67 7.84 -21.78
N LYS A 161 3.99 8.99 -22.41
CA LYS A 161 4.23 9.08 -23.84
C LYS A 161 5.62 8.49 -24.14
N MET A 162 5.65 7.52 -25.04
CA MET A 162 6.87 6.85 -25.49
C MET A 162 7.47 7.55 -26.71
N ALA A 163 8.71 7.20 -27.06
CA ALA A 163 9.43 7.77 -28.20
C ALA A 163 8.70 7.57 -29.55
N ASP A 164 7.88 6.52 -29.68
CA ASP A 164 7.03 6.25 -30.86
C ASP A 164 5.69 7.02 -30.85
N ASN A 165 5.55 8.02 -29.99
CA ASN A 165 4.34 8.80 -29.73
C ASN A 165 3.13 8.01 -29.19
N LYS A 166 3.27 6.72 -28.86
CA LYS A 166 2.22 5.96 -28.21
C LYS A 166 2.22 6.19 -26.71
N GLU A 167 1.04 6.24 -26.14
CA GLU A 167 0.87 6.24 -24.68
C GLU A 167 0.86 4.81 -24.13
N LYS A 168 1.60 4.57 -23.08
CA LYS A 168 1.59 3.29 -22.35
C LYS A 168 1.31 3.54 -20.87
N VAL A 169 0.55 2.63 -20.28
CA VAL A 169 0.35 2.62 -18.83
C VAL A 169 1.66 2.21 -18.15
N THR A 170 2.06 2.98 -17.17
CA THR A 170 3.22 2.73 -16.32
C THR A 170 2.88 2.98 -14.86
N ALA A 171 3.80 2.69 -13.96
CA ALA A 171 3.66 2.95 -12.54
C ALA A 171 4.88 3.76 -12.06
N LEU A 172 4.61 4.83 -11.32
CA LEU A 172 5.65 5.56 -10.59
C LEU A 172 5.51 5.24 -9.10
N VAL A 173 6.67 5.10 -8.44
CA VAL A 173 6.77 5.00 -6.98
C VAL A 173 7.26 6.35 -6.46
N CYS A 174 6.45 6.99 -5.62
CA CYS A 174 6.70 8.31 -5.05
C CYS A 174 6.79 8.25 -3.53
#